data_f5554309f0f43c6c14ddfca02b96f742
#
_entry.id   f5554309f0f43c6c14ddfca02b96f742
#
_cell.length_a   1.000
_cell.length_b   1.000
_cell.length_c   1.000
_cell.angle_alpha   90.00
_cell.angle_beta   90.00
_cell.angle_gamma   90.00
#
_symmetry.space_group_name_H-M   'P 1'
#
loop_
_entity.id
_entity.type
_entity.pdbx_description
1 polymer ?
#
loop_
_entity_poly.entity_id
_entity_poly.type
_entity_poly.pdbx_seq_one_letter_code
_entity_poly.pdbx_strand_id
1 'polypeptide(L)'
;MVDTQKVGAFIAQCRKEHNWTQKELGEKLGVTDKAVSKWENGRSFPDITLLESLCETFDITVSELLSGKKIESEDYKRETERLLIQYIGEKRLRGFQIGIYLLGLVT
;
A
#
# COMPACT_ATOMS: atom_id res chain seq x y z
N MET A 1 -0.44 -11.77 10.02
CA MET A 1 -1.87 -11.91 9.78
C MET A 1 -2.53 -10.55 9.57
N VAL A 2 -3.40 -10.45 8.62
CA VAL A 2 -4.08 -9.18 8.33
C VAL A 2 -5.15 -8.93 9.38
N ASP A 3 -5.16 -7.71 9.91
CA ASP A 3 -6.13 -7.30 10.92
C ASP A 3 -7.28 -6.59 10.22
N THR A 4 -8.41 -7.24 10.08
CA THR A 4 -9.54 -6.68 9.34
C THR A 4 -10.10 -5.42 9.97
N GLN A 5 -10.00 -5.30 11.30
CA GLN A 5 -10.44 -4.07 11.97
C GLN A 5 -9.55 -2.89 11.59
N LYS A 6 -8.25 -3.13 11.58
CA LYS A 6 -7.29 -2.09 11.25
C LYS A 6 -7.40 -1.69 9.79
N VAL A 7 -7.56 -2.67 8.91
CA VAL A 7 -7.73 -2.41 7.49
C VAL A 7 -9.03 -1.62 7.27
N GLY A 8 -10.10 -2.03 7.94
CA GLY A 8 -11.37 -1.33 7.81
C GLY A 8 -11.28 0.12 8.25
N ALA A 9 -10.63 0.37 9.37
CA ALA A 9 -10.44 1.74 9.86
C ALA A 9 -9.64 2.56 8.86
N PHE A 10 -8.65 1.94 8.23
CA PHE A 10 -7.82 2.62 7.24
C PHE A 10 -8.63 2.95 5.97
N ILE A 11 -9.49 2.04 5.55
CA ILE A 11 -10.38 2.29 4.41
C ILE A 11 -11.26 3.50 4.71
N ALA A 12 -11.83 3.55 5.92
CA ALA A 12 -12.65 4.69 6.32
C ALA A 12 -11.86 5.98 6.33
N GLN A 13 -10.63 5.93 6.82
CA GLN A 13 -9.75 7.09 6.85
C GLN A 13 -9.47 7.60 5.44
N CYS A 14 -9.07 6.71 4.54
CA CYS A 14 -8.79 7.09 3.16
C CYS A 14 -10.02 7.68 2.47
N ARG A 15 -11.17 7.07 2.72
CA ARG A 15 -12.41 7.57 2.14
C ARG A 15 -12.71 8.98 2.61
N LYS A 16 -12.57 9.21 3.91
CA LYS A 16 -12.85 10.53 4.49
C LYS A 16 -11.86 11.59 4.02
N GLU A 17 -10.62 11.19 3.81
CA GLU A 17 -9.61 12.11 3.30
C GLU A 17 -9.94 12.58 1.90
N HIS A 18 -10.66 11.76 1.14
CA HIS A 18 -11.10 12.14 -0.20
C HIS A 18 -12.47 12.84 -0.17
N ASN A 19 -13.04 13.01 1.02
CA ASN A 19 -14.35 13.63 1.20
C ASN A 19 -15.47 12.87 0.51
N TRP A 20 -15.36 11.55 0.49
CA TRP A 20 -16.39 10.70 -0.12
C TRP A 20 -17.26 10.07 0.97
N THR A 21 -18.53 9.85 0.64
CA THR A 21 -19.42 9.06 1.49
C THR A 21 -19.19 7.59 1.18
N GLN A 22 -19.72 6.71 2.03
CA GLN A 22 -19.65 5.27 1.76
C GLN A 22 -20.35 4.94 0.46
N LYS A 23 -21.44 5.64 0.16
CA LYS A 23 -22.15 5.42 -1.08
C LYS A 23 -21.32 5.83 -2.29
N GLU A 24 -20.65 6.96 -2.18
CA GLU A 24 -19.80 7.43 -3.27
C GLU A 24 -18.63 6.47 -3.52
N LEU A 25 -18.02 5.97 -2.47
CA LEU A 25 -16.97 4.99 -2.65
C LEU A 25 -17.52 3.72 -3.27
N GLY A 26 -18.69 3.28 -2.82
CA GLY A 26 -19.32 2.10 -3.40
C GLY A 26 -19.57 2.26 -4.87
N GLU A 27 -20.04 3.43 -5.28
CA GLU A 27 -20.29 3.71 -6.69
C GLU A 27 -19.01 3.63 -7.52
N LYS A 28 -17.92 4.14 -6.98
CA LYS A 28 -16.64 4.09 -7.68
C LYS A 28 -16.14 2.67 -7.87
N LEU A 29 -16.49 1.79 -6.94
CA LEU A 29 -16.01 0.41 -6.98
C LEU A 29 -17.04 -0.57 -7.53
N GLY A 30 -18.23 -0.10 -7.81
CA GLY A 30 -19.31 -0.97 -8.31
C GLY A 30 -19.90 -1.86 -7.23
N VAL A 31 -19.89 -1.41 -5.98
CA VAL A 31 -20.48 -2.17 -4.87
C VAL A 31 -21.43 -1.27 -4.09
N THR A 32 -22.14 -1.84 -3.14
CA THR A 32 -23.10 -1.09 -2.35
C THR A 32 -22.42 -0.37 -1.20
N ASP A 33 -23.09 0.64 -0.65
CA ASP A 33 -22.62 1.31 0.55
C ASP A 33 -22.58 0.37 1.73
N LYS A 34 -23.44 -0.64 1.73
CA LYS A 34 -23.47 -1.64 2.81
C LYS A 34 -22.19 -2.48 2.78
N ALA A 35 -21.70 -2.81 1.58
CA ALA A 35 -20.46 -3.55 1.46
C ALA A 35 -19.30 -2.72 2.02
N VAL A 36 -19.24 -1.43 1.66
CA VAL A 36 -18.22 -0.53 2.18
C VAL A 36 -18.31 -0.44 3.70
N SER A 37 -19.51 -0.33 4.23
CA SER A 37 -19.72 -0.26 5.67
C SER A 37 -19.20 -1.51 6.37
N LYS A 38 -19.42 -2.69 5.80
CA LYS A 38 -18.93 -3.92 6.40
C LYS A 38 -17.41 -3.95 6.42
N TRP A 39 -16.77 -3.49 5.36
CA TRP A 39 -15.30 -3.42 5.33
C TRP A 39 -14.80 -2.49 6.42
N GLU A 40 -15.41 -1.31 6.52
CA GLU A 40 -14.94 -0.29 7.47
C GLU A 40 -15.15 -0.72 8.92
N ASN A 41 -16.12 -1.59 9.16
CA ASN A 41 -16.37 -2.10 10.49
C ASN A 41 -15.63 -3.41 10.77
N GLY A 42 -14.83 -3.88 9.84
CA GLY A 42 -14.06 -5.09 10.03
C GLY A 42 -14.88 -6.38 9.97
N ARG A 43 -16.10 -6.28 9.44
CA ARG A 43 -16.96 -7.46 9.37
C ARG A 43 -16.72 -8.31 8.16
N SER A 44 -16.17 -7.72 7.11
CA SER A 44 -15.79 -8.47 5.93
C SER A 44 -14.60 -7.79 5.30
N PHE A 45 -14.00 -8.44 4.34
CA PHE A 45 -12.82 -7.97 3.67
C PHE A 45 -13.12 -7.90 2.18
N PRO A 46 -12.63 -6.88 1.47
CA PRO A 46 -12.85 -6.82 0.02
C PRO A 46 -12.20 -8.00 -0.66
N ASP A 47 -12.84 -8.54 -1.70
CA ASP A 47 -12.20 -9.63 -2.42
C ASP A 47 -11.01 -9.10 -3.23
N ILE A 48 -10.27 -10.01 -3.82
CA ILE A 48 -8.99 -9.64 -4.42
C ILE A 48 -9.10 -8.64 -5.56
N THR A 49 -10.15 -8.72 -6.35
CA THR A 49 -10.34 -7.75 -7.43
C THR A 49 -10.68 -6.38 -6.89
N LEU A 50 -11.44 -6.34 -5.81
CA LEU A 50 -11.79 -5.07 -5.18
C LEU A 50 -10.61 -4.46 -4.42
N LEU A 51 -9.70 -5.30 -3.91
CA LEU A 51 -8.49 -4.80 -3.29
C LEU A 51 -7.69 -3.94 -4.26
N GLU A 52 -7.53 -4.43 -5.46
CA GLU A 52 -6.79 -3.72 -6.48
C GLU A 52 -7.46 -2.40 -6.82
N SER A 53 -8.79 -2.45 -7.00
CA SER A 53 -9.57 -1.25 -7.33
C SER A 53 -9.50 -0.23 -6.19
N LEU A 54 -9.54 -0.68 -4.95
CA LEU A 54 -9.41 0.20 -3.80
C LEU A 54 -8.07 0.91 -3.80
N CYS A 55 -7.01 0.17 -4.05
CA CYS A 55 -5.67 0.73 -4.06
C CYS A 55 -5.55 1.79 -5.15
N GLU A 56 -6.08 1.53 -6.32
CA GLU A 56 -6.07 2.49 -7.40
C GLU A 56 -6.91 3.73 -7.06
N THR A 57 -8.08 3.51 -6.50
CA THR A 57 -9.00 4.59 -6.18
C THR A 57 -8.43 5.51 -5.12
N PHE A 58 -7.75 4.95 -4.13
CA PHE A 58 -7.16 5.75 -3.05
C PHE A 58 -5.72 6.17 -3.33
N ASP A 59 -5.13 5.69 -4.41
CA ASP A 59 -3.73 5.95 -4.75
C ASP A 59 -2.82 5.48 -3.62
N ILE A 60 -3.02 4.25 -3.19
CA ILE A 60 -2.19 3.62 -2.15
C ILE A 60 -1.69 2.29 -2.66
N THR A 61 -0.71 1.73 -1.98
CA THR A 61 -0.19 0.41 -2.33
C THR A 61 -0.96 -0.67 -1.59
N VAL A 62 -0.86 -1.90 -2.09
CA VAL A 62 -1.46 -3.05 -1.41
C VAL A 62 -0.83 -3.22 -0.02
N SER A 63 0.48 -2.97 0.09
CA SER A 63 1.15 -3.02 1.39
C SER A 63 0.54 -2.07 2.39
N GLU A 64 0.24 -0.84 1.96
CA GLU A 64 -0.38 0.13 2.84
C GLU A 64 -1.77 -0.32 3.26
N LEU A 65 -2.54 -0.83 2.31
CA LEU A 65 -3.88 -1.29 2.61
C LEU A 65 -3.86 -2.44 3.61
N LEU A 66 -3.03 -3.43 3.37
CA LEU A 66 -2.96 -4.60 4.25
C LEU A 66 -2.35 -4.27 5.61
N SER A 67 -1.49 -3.26 5.66
CA SER A 67 -0.91 -2.80 6.91
C SER A 67 -1.87 -1.92 7.69
N GLY A 68 -2.86 -1.36 7.01
CA GLY A 68 -3.81 -0.47 7.64
C GLY A 68 -3.22 0.88 7.99
N LYS A 69 -2.21 1.32 7.24
CA LYS A 69 -1.59 2.62 7.48
C LYS A 69 -0.81 3.05 6.27
N LYS A 70 -0.64 4.37 6.14
CA LYS A 70 0.20 4.91 5.09
C LYS A 70 1.65 4.63 5.41
N ILE A 71 2.42 4.32 4.38
CA ILE A 71 3.85 4.12 4.53
C ILE A 71 4.50 5.30 3.85
N GLU A 72 5.27 6.08 4.63
CA GLU A 72 5.89 7.27 4.09
C GLU A 72 6.91 6.87 3.06
N SER A 73 6.95 7.63 1.97
CA SER A 73 7.86 7.30 0.88
C SER A 73 9.31 7.28 1.35
N GLU A 74 9.65 8.09 2.32
CA GLU A 74 11.00 8.12 2.85
C GLU A 74 11.35 6.81 3.53
N ASP A 75 10.43 6.27 4.34
CA ASP A 75 10.64 5.00 5.01
C ASP A 75 10.68 3.86 4.01
N TYR A 76 9.82 3.90 3.02
CA TYR A 76 9.77 2.88 2.00
C TYR A 76 11.08 2.87 1.20
N LYS A 77 11.57 4.04 0.86
CA LYS A 77 12.81 4.17 0.12
C LYS A 77 13.98 3.67 0.94
N ARG A 78 14.02 4.02 2.21
CA ARG A 78 15.10 3.60 3.10
C ARG A 78 15.12 2.09 3.25
N GLU A 79 13.95 1.48 3.40
CA GLU A 79 13.85 0.04 3.52
C GLU A 79 14.28 -0.65 2.24
N THR A 80 13.86 -0.13 1.10
CA THR A 80 14.23 -0.68 -0.19
C THR A 80 15.73 -0.60 -0.39
N GLU A 81 16.33 0.53 -0.04
CA GLU A 81 17.77 0.71 -0.16
C GLU A 81 18.53 -0.25 0.73
N ARG A 82 18.04 -0.44 1.96
CA ARG A 82 18.67 -1.35 2.89
C ARG A 82 18.69 -2.77 2.35
N LEU A 83 17.55 -3.22 1.84
CA LEU A 83 17.46 -4.55 1.27
C LEU A 83 18.32 -4.73 0.04
N LEU A 84 18.38 -3.69 -0.79
CA LEU A 84 19.18 -3.73 -1.99
C LEU A 84 20.67 -3.81 -1.66
N ILE A 85 21.11 -3.00 -0.70
CA ILE A 85 22.49 -3.00 -0.27
C ILE A 85 22.87 -4.37 0.29
N GLN A 86 21.99 -4.95 1.06
CA GLN A 86 22.22 -6.27 1.62
C GLN A 86 22.36 -7.31 0.52
N TYR A 87 21.49 -7.24 -0.48
CA TYR A 87 21.52 -8.17 -1.59
C TYR A 87 22.83 -8.04 -2.37
N ILE A 88 23.23 -6.79 -2.68
CA ILE A 88 24.46 -6.55 -3.41
C ILE A 88 25.67 -7.01 -2.61
N GLY A 89 25.68 -6.74 -1.33
CA GLY A 89 26.76 -7.16 -0.46
C GLY A 89 26.93 -8.67 -0.45
N GLU A 90 25.81 -9.38 -0.43
CA GLU A 90 25.87 -10.84 -0.44
C GLU A 90 26.37 -11.36 -1.77
N LYS A 91 25.87 -10.81 -2.84
CA LYS A 91 26.26 -11.25 -4.16
C LYS A 91 27.65 -10.81 -4.48
N ARG A 92 28.11 -9.76 -3.83
CA ARG A 92 29.39 -9.31 -4.05
C ARG A 92 29.76 -9.10 -5.40
N LEU A 93 29.21 -8.42 -5.91
CA LEU A 93 29.53 -8.18 -7.14
C LEU A 93 30.77 -7.75 -7.40
N ARG A 94 31.50 -8.24 -7.31
CA ARG A 94 32.66 -7.87 -7.55
C ARG A 94 32.63 -7.07 -8.61
N GLY A 95 32.59 -6.50 -8.77
CA GLY A 95 32.60 -5.78 -9.76
C GLY A 95 31.76 -4.73 -9.84
N PHE A 96 31.40 -4.53 -9.59
CA PHE A 96 30.48 -3.70 -9.76
C PHE A 96 30.55 -2.58 -9.32
N GLN A 97 30.99 -2.55 -9.12
CA GLN A 97 31.05 -1.80 -8.89
C GLN A 97 30.67 -0.97 -9.21
N ILE A 98 30.27 -1.10 -9.39
CA ILE A 98 29.74 -0.50 -9.73
C ILE A 98 28.98 0.15 -9.87
N GLY A 99 28.89 0.23 -9.86
CA GLY A 99 28.18 0.86 -10.06
C GLY A 99 27.62 1.50 -9.73
N ILE A 100 27.90 1.46 -9.33
CA ILE A 100 27.37 1.90 -9.13
C ILE A 100 27.15 2.80 -9.03
N TYR A 101 27.48 2.70 -8.94
CA TYR A 101 27.30 3.17 -9.06
C TYR A 101 26.80 3.84 -9.36
N LEU A 102 27.00 3.60 -9.27
CA LEU A 102 26.54 4.02 -9.61
C LEU A 102 25.80 4.61 -9.65
N LEU A 103 25.88 4.60 -9.39
CA LEU A 103 25.22 5.05 -9.43
C LEU A 103 24.79 5.85 -9.27
N GLY A 104 24.88 5.89 -9.29
CA GLY A 104 24.53 6.51 -9.24
C GLY A 104 24.52 7.07 -8.86
N LEU A 105 24.86 6.85 -8.51
CA LEU A 105 24.82 7.22 -8.29
C LEU A 105 24.70 7.94 -8.23
N VAL A 106 24.86 8.02 -8.24
CA VAL A 106 24.74 8.66 -8.37
C VAL A 106 24.50 9.37 -8.52
N THR A 107 24.43 9.88 -8.42
CA THR A 107 24.09 10.51 -8.56
C THR A 107 23.64 10.77 -8.64
#